data_eaa56098997ece6807b98d067d5194cc
#
_entry.id   eaa56098997ece6807b98d067d5194cc
#
_cell.length_a   1.000
_cell.length_b   1.000
_cell.length_c   1.000
_cell.angle_alpha   90.00
_cell.angle_beta   90.00
_cell.angle_gamma   90.00
#
_symmetry.space_group_name_H-M   'P 1'
#
loop_
_entity.id
_entity.type
_entity.pdbx_description
1 polymer ?
#
loop_
_entity_poly.entity_id
_entity_poly.type
_entity_poly.pdbx_seq_one_letter_code
_entity_poly.pdbx_strand_id
1 'polypeptide(L)'
;MTTTPTFSGFPAGVKSGAYDITLDTSLTSTYRAGFITANGGTVAGAEAALYASLLAGTAYFNIHSATFPGGELRGFLNVEAVPEPASIASLAIGSVGLLLRRRFVKRK
;
A
#
# COMPACT_ATOMS: atom_id res chain seq x y z
N MET A 1 -16.67 1.21 -0.64
CA MET A 1 -15.69 0.64 -1.60
C MET A 1 -14.70 1.70 -2.00
N THR A 2 -13.42 1.44 -1.82
CA THR A 2 -12.33 2.41 -2.04
C THR A 2 -11.91 2.45 -3.51
N THR A 3 -11.56 1.29 -4.05
CA THR A 3 -11.07 1.13 -5.42
C THR A 3 -12.21 0.79 -6.40
N THR A 4 -11.87 0.71 -7.67
CA THR A 4 -12.79 0.23 -8.70
C THR A 4 -13.26 -1.20 -8.40
N PRO A 5 -14.50 -1.57 -8.73
CA PRO A 5 -15.07 -2.86 -8.31
C PRO A 5 -14.49 -4.07 -9.04
N THR A 6 -13.80 -3.86 -10.15
CA THR A 6 -13.24 -4.94 -10.96
C THR A 6 -11.78 -4.66 -11.26
N PHE A 7 -10.94 -5.62 -10.92
CA PHE A 7 -9.52 -5.58 -11.26
C PHE A 7 -9.27 -6.37 -12.54
N SER A 8 -8.59 -5.74 -13.49
CA SER A 8 -8.23 -6.38 -14.76
C SER A 8 -7.36 -7.61 -14.52
N GLY A 9 -7.68 -8.72 -15.18
CA GLY A 9 -6.94 -9.98 -15.04
C GLY A 9 -7.23 -10.78 -13.77
N PHE A 10 -8.20 -10.36 -12.95
CA PHE A 10 -8.60 -11.17 -11.81
C PHE A 10 -9.17 -12.51 -12.26
N PRO A 11 -8.72 -13.66 -11.67
CA PRO A 11 -9.18 -14.97 -12.09
C PRO A 11 -10.68 -15.14 -11.83
N ALA A 12 -11.42 -15.52 -12.86
CA ALA A 12 -12.85 -15.77 -12.80
C ALA A 12 -13.17 -17.24 -13.09
N GLY A 13 -14.26 -17.73 -12.51
CA GLY A 13 -14.71 -19.11 -12.74
C GLY A 13 -13.83 -20.21 -12.13
N VAL A 14 -12.97 -19.85 -11.17
CA VAL A 14 -12.05 -20.77 -10.49
C VAL A 14 -12.38 -20.88 -9.00
N LYS A 15 -12.04 -22.00 -8.39
CA LYS A 15 -12.21 -22.23 -6.96
C LYS A 15 -11.02 -21.80 -6.12
N SER A 16 -9.87 -21.62 -6.74
CA SER A 16 -8.64 -21.14 -6.14
C SER A 16 -7.80 -20.42 -7.18
N GLY A 17 -6.93 -19.53 -6.73
CA GLY A 17 -6.05 -18.79 -7.62
C GLY A 17 -5.15 -17.84 -6.86
N ALA A 18 -4.19 -17.26 -7.57
CA ALA A 18 -3.35 -16.18 -7.10
C ALA A 18 -3.54 -14.96 -8.00
N TYR A 19 -3.47 -13.78 -7.42
CA TYR A 19 -3.58 -12.53 -8.14
C TYR A 19 -2.64 -11.49 -7.56
N ASP A 20 -1.91 -10.86 -8.43
CA ASP A 20 -0.99 -9.77 -8.11
C ASP A 20 -1.28 -8.58 -9.02
N ILE A 21 -1.37 -7.40 -8.46
CA ILE A 21 -1.60 -6.17 -9.19
C ILE A 21 -0.88 -5.01 -8.52
N THR A 22 -0.29 -4.16 -9.32
CA THR A 22 0.24 -2.87 -8.88
C THR A 22 -0.74 -1.77 -9.27
N LEU A 23 -1.19 -1.01 -8.29
CA LEU A 23 -2.07 0.14 -8.50
C LEU A 23 -1.28 1.43 -8.31
N ASP A 24 -1.40 2.34 -9.28
CA ASP A 24 -0.89 3.70 -9.13
C ASP A 24 -1.91 4.53 -8.33
N THR A 25 -1.58 4.80 -7.08
CA THR A 25 -2.45 5.52 -6.16
C THR A 25 -2.57 7.01 -6.44
N SER A 26 -1.79 7.55 -7.37
CA SER A 26 -1.88 8.93 -7.83
C SER A 26 -2.93 9.15 -8.92
N LEU A 27 -3.48 8.08 -9.48
CA LEU A 27 -4.45 8.15 -10.57
C LEU A 27 -5.90 8.16 -10.06
N THR A 28 -6.71 9.04 -10.62
CA THR A 28 -8.16 9.10 -10.38
C THR A 28 -8.86 7.77 -10.68
N SER A 29 -8.42 7.08 -11.73
CA SER A 29 -8.98 5.79 -12.16
C SER A 29 -8.80 4.65 -11.17
N THR A 30 -7.88 4.78 -10.22
CA THR A 30 -7.66 3.79 -9.16
C THR A 30 -8.80 3.77 -8.14
N TYR A 31 -9.49 4.89 -7.96
CA TYR A 31 -10.51 5.05 -6.94
C TYR A 31 -11.91 5.13 -7.54
N ARG A 32 -12.90 4.75 -6.74
CA ARG A 32 -14.28 5.08 -7.04
C ARG A 32 -14.54 6.57 -6.78
N ALA A 33 -15.33 7.20 -7.65
CA ALA A 33 -15.67 8.62 -7.53
C ALA A 33 -16.25 8.97 -6.16
N GLY A 34 -17.13 8.13 -5.61
CA GLY A 34 -17.71 8.34 -4.29
C GLY A 34 -16.68 8.31 -3.15
N PHE A 35 -15.61 7.53 -3.28
CA PHE A 35 -14.53 7.52 -2.30
C PHE A 35 -13.71 8.82 -2.35
N ILE A 36 -13.43 9.32 -3.54
CA ILE A 36 -12.75 10.61 -3.72
C ILE A 36 -13.59 11.73 -3.11
N THR A 37 -14.89 11.78 -3.41
CA THR A 37 -15.81 12.79 -2.88
C THR A 37 -15.88 12.75 -1.35
N ALA A 38 -15.93 11.56 -0.75
CA ALA A 38 -15.99 11.38 0.70
C ALA A 38 -14.69 11.80 1.41
N ASN A 39 -13.57 11.87 0.71
CA ASN A 39 -12.26 12.19 1.27
C ASN A 39 -11.68 13.51 0.74
N GLY A 40 -12.51 14.52 0.65
CA GLY A 40 -12.11 15.89 0.31
C GLY A 40 -12.19 16.25 -1.18
N GLY A 41 -12.68 15.34 -2.03
CA GLY A 41 -12.89 15.61 -3.45
C GLY A 41 -11.62 15.61 -4.30
N THR A 42 -10.48 15.16 -3.75
CA THR A 42 -9.19 15.10 -4.44
C THR A 42 -8.58 13.69 -4.37
N VAL A 43 -7.76 13.36 -5.36
CA VAL A 43 -7.01 12.11 -5.39
C VAL A 43 -6.03 12.04 -4.20
N ALA A 44 -5.39 13.14 -3.86
CA ALA A 44 -4.49 13.22 -2.71
C ALA A 44 -5.21 12.90 -1.39
N GLY A 45 -6.43 13.37 -1.20
CA GLY A 45 -7.26 13.05 -0.05
C GLY A 45 -7.67 11.58 -0.01
N ALA A 46 -8.04 11.01 -1.15
CA ALA A 46 -8.35 9.59 -1.29
C ALA A 46 -7.12 8.69 -1.00
N GLU A 47 -5.97 9.05 -1.51
CA GLU A 47 -4.71 8.34 -1.26
C GLU A 47 -4.35 8.34 0.23
N ALA A 48 -4.44 9.50 0.88
CA ALA A 48 -4.17 9.63 2.31
C ALA A 48 -5.13 8.77 3.15
N ALA A 49 -6.42 8.75 2.81
CA ALA A 49 -7.42 7.94 3.49
C ALA A 49 -7.18 6.43 3.31
N LEU A 50 -6.84 6.00 2.10
CA LEU A 50 -6.48 4.61 1.82
C LEU A 50 -5.24 4.19 2.62
N TYR A 51 -4.21 5.02 2.62
CA TYR A 51 -2.97 4.75 3.33
C TYR A 51 -3.19 4.66 4.85
N ALA A 52 -3.98 5.58 5.41
CA ALA A 52 -4.35 5.53 6.82
C ALA A 52 -5.10 4.23 7.18
N SER A 53 -6.02 3.78 6.32
CA SER A 53 -6.75 2.52 6.51
C SER A 53 -5.84 1.29 6.45
N LEU A 54 -4.85 1.30 5.57
CA LEU A 54 -3.84 0.23 5.47
C LEU A 54 -2.99 0.16 6.74
N LEU A 55 -2.50 1.29 7.22
CA LEU A 55 -1.71 1.37 8.45
C LEU A 55 -2.52 0.96 9.69
N ALA A 56 -3.80 1.31 9.74
CA ALA A 56 -4.69 0.94 10.84
C ALA A 56 -5.13 -0.52 10.78
N GLY A 57 -4.84 -1.27 9.72
CA GLY A 57 -5.27 -2.65 9.54
C GLY A 57 -6.77 -2.81 9.28
N THR A 58 -7.46 -1.74 8.86
CA THR A 58 -8.91 -1.75 8.60
C THR A 58 -9.27 -1.97 7.12
N ALA A 59 -8.30 -1.86 6.22
CA ALA A 59 -8.50 -2.15 4.81
C ALA A 59 -8.60 -3.65 4.56
N TYR A 60 -9.54 -4.07 3.75
CA TYR A 60 -9.74 -5.47 3.41
C TYR A 60 -10.04 -5.64 1.92
N PHE A 61 -9.72 -6.82 1.42
CA PHE A 61 -10.08 -7.28 0.10
C PHE A 61 -11.32 -8.17 0.19
N ASN A 62 -12.28 -7.95 -0.70
CA ASN A 62 -13.53 -8.68 -0.72
C ASN A 62 -13.77 -9.27 -2.11
N ILE A 63 -13.96 -10.59 -2.18
CA ILE A 63 -14.25 -11.30 -3.43
C ILE A 63 -15.73 -11.61 -3.47
N HIS A 64 -16.39 -11.15 -4.51
CA HIS A 64 -17.79 -11.41 -4.79
C HIS A 64 -17.96 -12.58 -5.75
N SER A 65 -19.05 -13.32 -5.61
CA SER A 65 -19.43 -14.35 -6.57
C SER A 65 -20.89 -14.20 -6.98
N ALA A 66 -21.32 -14.94 -8.00
CA ALA A 66 -22.72 -14.97 -8.41
C ALA A 66 -23.64 -15.52 -7.31
N THR A 67 -23.15 -16.47 -6.52
CA THR A 67 -23.88 -17.07 -5.39
C THR A 67 -23.91 -16.14 -4.17
N PHE A 68 -22.83 -15.40 -3.94
CA PHE A 68 -22.68 -14.47 -2.81
C PHE A 68 -22.28 -13.07 -3.31
N PRO A 69 -23.25 -12.31 -3.87
CA PRO A 69 -22.96 -10.99 -4.45
C PRO A 69 -22.54 -9.94 -3.41
N GLY A 70 -22.79 -10.19 -2.12
CA GLY A 70 -22.33 -9.33 -1.02
C GLY A 70 -20.90 -9.60 -0.56
N GLY A 71 -20.27 -10.66 -1.05
CA GLY A 71 -18.91 -11.08 -0.74
C GLY A 71 -18.86 -12.53 -0.26
N GLU A 72 -17.99 -13.31 -0.87
CA GLU A 72 -17.76 -14.73 -0.54
C GLU A 72 -16.51 -14.90 0.32
N LEU A 73 -15.43 -14.20 -0.02
CA LEU A 73 -14.18 -14.23 0.72
C LEU A 73 -13.76 -12.82 1.09
N ARG A 74 -13.24 -12.69 2.30
CA ARG A 74 -12.72 -11.42 2.81
C ARG A 74 -11.38 -11.65 3.49
N GLY A 75 -10.40 -10.83 3.17
CA GLY A 75 -9.09 -10.82 3.82
C GLY A 75 -8.65 -9.40 4.14
N PHE A 76 -8.14 -9.19 5.34
CA PHE A 76 -7.53 -7.92 5.69
C PHE A 76 -6.18 -7.76 5.01
N LEU A 77 -5.89 -6.55 4.55
CA LEU A 77 -4.62 -6.22 3.94
C LEU A 77 -3.61 -5.90 5.03
N ASN A 78 -2.43 -6.48 4.91
CA ASN A 78 -1.30 -6.19 5.78
C ASN A 78 -0.30 -5.33 5.02
N VAL A 79 0.25 -4.33 5.70
CA VAL A 79 1.37 -3.57 5.17
C VAL A 79 2.63 -4.41 5.38
N GLU A 80 3.21 -4.88 4.29
CA GLU A 80 4.47 -5.58 4.32
C GLU A 80 5.61 -4.57 4.19
N ALA A 81 6.58 -4.65 5.10
CA ALA A 81 7.75 -3.81 5.01
C ALA A 81 8.56 -4.19 3.77
N VAL A 82 8.71 -3.24 2.84
CA VAL A 82 9.65 -3.41 1.74
C VAL A 82 11.05 -3.41 2.31
N PRO A 83 11.91 -4.40 1.99
CA PRO A 83 13.31 -4.39 2.44
C PRO A 83 13.95 -3.05 2.13
N GLU A 84 14.57 -2.41 3.12
CA GLU A 84 15.23 -1.13 2.93
C GLU A 84 16.25 -1.23 1.79
N PRO A 85 16.27 -0.27 0.85
CA PRO A 85 17.29 -0.26 -0.19
C PRO A 85 18.68 -0.25 0.45
N ALA A 86 19.62 -1.02 -0.11
CA ALA A 86 21.00 -1.09 0.37
C ALA A 86 21.67 0.31 0.48
N SER A 87 21.23 1.28 -0.29
CA SER A 87 21.65 2.68 -0.21
C SER A 87 21.34 3.34 1.14
N ILE A 88 20.23 3.05 1.80
CA ILE A 88 19.88 3.59 3.13
C ILE A 88 20.78 2.97 4.20
N ALA A 89 21.02 1.66 4.15
CA ALA A 89 21.94 0.97 5.04
C ALA A 89 23.38 1.52 4.90
N SER A 90 23.85 1.74 3.68
CA SER A 90 25.16 2.36 3.39
C SER A 90 25.25 3.78 3.94
N LEU A 91 24.19 4.58 3.86
CA LEU A 91 24.16 5.94 4.39
C LEU A 91 24.23 5.94 5.94
N ALA A 92 23.55 5.05 6.62
CA ALA A 92 23.61 4.89 8.08
C ALA A 92 25.03 4.52 8.54
N ILE A 93 25.68 3.57 7.89
CA ILE A 93 27.07 3.16 8.19
C ILE A 93 28.04 4.31 7.93
N GLY A 94 27.89 5.05 6.82
CA GLY A 94 28.71 6.22 6.49
C GLY A 94 28.59 7.32 7.54
N SER A 95 27.41 7.61 8.06
CA SER A 95 27.17 8.60 9.10
C SER A 95 27.86 8.23 10.42
N VAL A 96 27.82 6.98 10.83
CA VAL A 96 28.50 6.48 12.03
C VAL A 96 30.03 6.59 11.88
N GLY A 97 30.58 6.22 10.73
CA GLY A 97 31.99 6.34 10.42
C GLY A 97 32.50 7.81 10.49
N LEU A 98 31.71 8.75 9.99
CA LEU A 98 32.03 10.18 10.04
C LEU A 98 32.03 10.72 11.48
N LEU A 99 31.13 10.32 12.34
CA LEU A 99 31.06 10.68 13.75
C LEU A 99 32.26 10.14 14.54
N LEU A 100 32.69 8.92 14.28
CA LEU A 100 33.88 8.31 14.88
C LEU A 100 35.15 9.05 14.44
N ARG A 101 35.29 9.43 13.17
CA ARG A 101 36.40 10.22 12.67
C ARG A 101 36.52 11.58 13.37
N ARG A 102 35.41 12.26 13.61
CA ARG A 102 35.40 13.55 14.35
C ARG A 102 35.89 13.41 15.77
N ARG A 103 35.58 12.32 16.46
CA ARG A 103 36.09 12.07 17.82
C ARG A 103 37.58 11.84 17.88
N PHE A 104 38.15 11.14 16.90
CA PHE A 104 39.61 10.94 16.81
C PHE A 104 40.39 12.22 16.51
N VAL A 105 39.85 13.11 15.67
CA VAL A 105 40.50 14.38 15.33
C VAL A 105 40.49 15.38 16.51
N LYS A 106 39.48 15.35 17.37
CA LYS A 106 39.42 16.20 18.57
C LYS A 106 40.35 15.78 19.72
N ARG A 107 40.92 14.57 19.66
CA ARG A 107 41.87 14.08 20.68
C ARG A 107 43.33 14.42 20.41
N LYS A 108 43.64 14.99 19.27
CA LYS A 108 44.95 15.53 18.93
C LYS A 108 45.00 17.05 19.24
#